data_62aa9afc665a4e084cff8fbc35416d82
#
_entry.id   62aa9afc665a4e084cff8fbc35416d82
#
_cell.length_a   1.000
_cell.length_b   1.000
_cell.length_c   1.000
_cell.angle_alpha   90.00
_cell.angle_beta   90.00
_cell.angle_gamma   90.00
#
_symmetry.space_group_name_H-M   'P 1'
#
loop_
_entity.id
_entity.type
_entity.pdbx_description
1 polymer ?
#
loop_
_entity_poly.entity_id
_entity_poly.type
_entity_poly.pdbx_seq_one_letter_code
_entity_poly.pdbx_strand_id
1 'polypeptide(L)'
;FEIRDGKPRRLCQDRAISLAELGAELKKMQKSVFLVGDGAQLCYNTCLDMGIPAVLAPGNLVVQSAWGVAMAAFGQTPAPAEELLPVYLRLSQAERERQARLAAEAGKD
;
A
#
# COMPACT_ATOMS: atom_id res chain seq x y z
N PHE A 1 7.32 -3.67 -4.42
CA PHE A 1 8.40 -4.67 -4.44
C PHE A 1 8.59 -5.22 -5.84
N GLU A 2 9.81 -5.57 -6.17
CA GLU A 2 10.17 -6.35 -7.36
C GLU A 2 10.66 -7.72 -6.87
N ILE A 3 10.25 -8.79 -7.55
CA ILE A 3 10.79 -10.12 -7.25
C ILE A 3 12.02 -10.37 -8.12
N ARG A 4 13.16 -10.53 -7.48
CA ARG A 4 14.43 -10.92 -8.13
C ARG A 4 14.98 -12.16 -7.46
N ASP A 5 15.28 -13.16 -8.24
CA ASP A 5 15.81 -14.46 -7.77
C ASP A 5 14.98 -15.06 -6.63
N GLY A 6 13.64 -14.95 -6.75
CA GLY A 6 12.69 -15.43 -5.77
C GLY A 6 12.60 -14.59 -4.47
N LYS A 7 13.29 -13.45 -4.41
CA LYS A 7 13.29 -12.56 -3.22
C LYS A 7 12.62 -11.23 -3.50
N PRO A 8 11.80 -10.72 -2.56
CA PRO A 8 11.20 -9.41 -2.71
C PRO A 8 12.23 -8.31 -2.44
N ARG A 9 12.37 -7.38 -3.38
CA ARG A 9 13.17 -6.18 -3.24
C ARG A 9 12.25 -4.96 -3.17
N ARG A 10 12.36 -4.17 -2.12
CA ARG A 10 11.58 -2.94 -1.97
C ARG A 10 12.01 -1.90 -3.01
N LEU A 11 11.03 -1.32 -3.70
CA LEU A 11 11.26 -0.28 -4.72
C LEU A 11 11.01 1.13 -4.18
N CYS A 12 10.11 1.29 -3.21
CA CYS A 12 9.78 2.57 -2.59
C CYS A 12 9.35 2.37 -1.14
N GLN A 13 9.30 3.45 -0.38
CA GLN A 13 8.77 3.44 0.98
C GLN A 13 7.25 3.26 0.97
N ASP A 14 6.69 2.86 2.12
CA ASP A 14 5.25 2.79 2.33
C ASP A 14 4.65 4.19 2.16
N ARG A 15 3.53 4.27 1.44
CA ARG A 15 2.87 5.55 1.13
C ARG A 15 1.38 5.36 0.89
N ALA A 16 0.62 6.42 1.15
CA ALA A 16 -0.76 6.52 0.70
C ALA A 16 -0.77 7.23 -0.66
N ILE A 17 -1.27 6.55 -1.68
CA ILE A 17 -1.32 7.06 -3.06
C ILE A 17 -2.72 6.81 -3.64
N SER A 18 -3.19 7.68 -4.51
CA SER A 18 -4.43 7.45 -5.23
C SER A 18 -4.28 6.34 -6.28
N LEU A 19 -5.38 5.66 -6.62
CA LEU A 19 -5.34 4.62 -7.66
C LEU A 19 -4.97 5.17 -9.03
N ALA A 20 -5.35 6.41 -9.33
CA ALA A 20 -5.00 7.06 -10.59
C ALA A 20 -3.48 7.30 -10.71
N GLU A 21 -2.87 7.80 -9.65
CA GLU A 21 -1.43 8.03 -9.60
C GLU A 21 -0.65 6.71 -9.65
N LEU A 22 -1.09 5.71 -8.85
CA LEU A 22 -0.50 4.38 -8.88
C LEU A 22 -0.59 3.75 -10.26
N GLY A 23 -1.76 3.81 -10.90
CA GLY A 23 -1.96 3.31 -12.25
C GLY A 23 -1.03 3.98 -13.27
N ALA A 24 -0.85 5.31 -13.19
CA ALA A 24 0.06 6.03 -14.06
C ALA A 24 1.52 5.58 -13.87
N GLU A 25 1.95 5.33 -12.63
CA GLU A 25 3.28 4.79 -12.35
C GLU A 25 3.46 3.37 -12.89
N LEU A 26 2.50 2.48 -12.62
CA LEU A 26 2.55 1.09 -13.07
C LEU A 26 2.57 0.99 -14.61
N LYS A 27 1.82 1.84 -15.30
CA LYS A 27 1.82 1.89 -16.76
C LYS A 27 3.19 2.25 -17.32
N LYS A 28 3.93 3.14 -16.68
CA LYS A 28 5.29 3.49 -17.08
C LYS A 28 6.29 2.34 -16.90
N MET A 29 6.05 1.48 -15.91
CA MET A 29 6.94 0.33 -15.64
C MET A 29 6.86 -0.76 -16.72
N GLN A 30 5.77 -0.84 -17.47
CA GLN A 30 5.55 -1.85 -18.52
C GLN A 30 5.78 -3.31 -18.07
N LYS A 31 5.50 -3.60 -16.81
CA LYS A 31 5.65 -4.91 -16.19
C LYS A 31 4.30 -5.45 -15.74
N SER A 32 4.19 -6.76 -15.64
CA SER A 32 3.05 -7.39 -14.98
C SER A 32 3.12 -7.15 -13.48
N VAL A 33 1.96 -6.86 -12.88
CA VAL A 33 1.83 -6.51 -11.46
C VAL A 33 1.07 -7.59 -10.73
N PHE A 34 1.59 -8.03 -9.60
CA PHE A 34 0.91 -8.96 -8.70
C PHE A 34 0.33 -8.18 -7.51
N LEU A 35 -0.99 -8.24 -7.35
CA LEU A 35 -1.72 -7.42 -6.39
C LEU A 35 -2.13 -8.22 -5.17
N VAL A 36 -1.82 -7.71 -3.99
CA VAL A 36 -2.14 -8.29 -2.68
C VAL A 36 -2.69 -7.22 -1.74
N GLY A 37 -3.37 -7.63 -0.70
CA GLY A 37 -3.93 -6.75 0.33
C GLY A 37 -5.40 -6.43 0.12
N ASP A 38 -5.99 -5.76 1.08
CA ASP A 38 -7.44 -5.46 1.11
C ASP A 38 -7.91 -4.62 -0.07
N GLY A 39 -7.05 -3.71 -0.56
CA GLY A 39 -7.33 -2.88 -1.73
C GLY A 39 -7.03 -3.52 -3.07
N ALA A 40 -6.54 -4.77 -3.11
CA ALA A 40 -6.06 -5.41 -4.32
C ALA A 40 -7.12 -5.52 -5.41
N GLN A 41 -8.39 -5.85 -5.05
CA GLN A 41 -9.47 -5.96 -6.01
C GLN A 41 -9.79 -4.61 -6.69
N LEU A 42 -9.81 -3.54 -5.92
CA LEU A 42 -10.07 -2.20 -6.44
C LEU A 42 -8.93 -1.73 -7.36
N CYS A 43 -7.69 -2.00 -6.95
CA CYS A 43 -6.51 -1.72 -7.77
C CYS A 43 -6.49 -2.56 -9.07
N TYR A 44 -6.91 -3.82 -9.01
CA TYR A 44 -7.03 -4.70 -10.16
C TYR A 44 -8.00 -4.15 -11.20
N ASN A 45 -9.18 -3.70 -10.77
CA ASN A 45 -10.16 -3.10 -11.67
C ASN A 45 -9.57 -1.85 -12.35
N THR A 46 -8.88 -0.99 -11.60
CA THR A 46 -8.19 0.17 -12.17
C THR A 46 -7.11 -0.23 -13.18
N CYS A 47 -6.35 -1.28 -12.89
CA CYS A 47 -5.34 -1.79 -13.84
C CYS A 47 -5.98 -2.29 -15.14
N LEU A 48 -7.12 -3.00 -15.05
CA LEU A 48 -7.87 -3.44 -16.23
C LEU A 48 -8.33 -2.25 -17.09
N ASP A 49 -8.94 -1.26 -16.47
CA ASP A 49 -9.43 -0.05 -17.15
C ASP A 49 -8.29 0.72 -17.85
N MET A 50 -7.10 0.68 -17.29
CA MET A 50 -5.92 1.35 -17.83
C MET A 50 -5.09 0.47 -18.80
N GLY A 51 -5.49 -0.79 -19.01
CA GLY A 51 -4.77 -1.75 -19.86
C GLY A 51 -3.41 -2.17 -19.28
N ILE A 52 -3.29 -2.21 -17.95
CA ILE A 52 -2.08 -2.64 -17.23
C ILE A 52 -2.17 -4.14 -16.95
N PRO A 53 -1.18 -4.95 -17.35
CA PRO A 53 -1.17 -6.37 -17.02
C PRO A 53 -1.09 -6.58 -15.50
N ALA A 54 -2.14 -7.12 -14.92
CA ALA A 54 -2.21 -7.35 -13.47
C ALA A 54 -2.76 -8.73 -13.14
N VAL A 55 -2.30 -9.31 -12.06
CA VAL A 55 -2.76 -10.57 -11.50
C VAL A 55 -3.17 -10.34 -10.06
N LEU A 56 -4.38 -10.74 -9.73
CA LEU A 56 -4.86 -10.72 -8.35
C LEU A 56 -4.38 -11.98 -7.62
N ALA A 57 -3.87 -11.83 -6.41
CA ALA A 57 -3.48 -12.95 -5.58
C ALA A 57 -4.69 -13.87 -5.30
N PRO A 58 -4.50 -15.20 -5.16
CA PRO A 58 -5.53 -16.10 -4.69
C PRO A 58 -6.13 -15.64 -3.35
N GLY A 59 -7.40 -15.93 -3.10
CA GLY A 59 -8.15 -15.44 -1.94
C GLY A 59 -7.49 -15.68 -0.59
N ASN A 60 -6.78 -16.81 -0.44
CA ASN A 60 -6.03 -17.15 0.77
C ASN A 60 -4.71 -16.37 0.94
N LEU A 61 -4.24 -15.65 -0.09
CA LEU A 61 -3.00 -14.87 -0.08
C LEU A 61 -3.24 -13.37 -0.25
N VAL A 62 -4.48 -12.97 -0.57
CA VAL A 62 -4.80 -11.54 -0.80
C VAL A 62 -4.86 -10.75 0.49
N VAL A 63 -5.31 -11.37 1.59
CA VAL A 63 -5.42 -10.74 2.91
C VAL A 63 -4.22 -11.08 3.80
N GLN A 64 -3.93 -10.19 4.74
CA GLN A 64 -2.89 -10.42 5.74
C GLN A 64 -3.24 -11.63 6.62
N SER A 65 -2.20 -12.38 6.99
CA SER A 65 -2.30 -13.48 7.93
C SER A 65 -1.13 -13.48 8.91
N ALA A 66 -1.34 -14.02 10.12
CA ALA A 66 -0.28 -14.17 11.10
C ALA A 66 0.89 -15.03 10.56
N TRP A 67 0.57 -16.04 9.74
CA TRP A 67 1.57 -16.84 9.05
C TRP A 67 2.44 -15.99 8.11
N GLY A 68 1.82 -15.14 7.28
CA GLY A 68 2.54 -14.25 6.37
C GLY A 68 3.46 -13.28 7.11
N VAL A 69 3.01 -12.72 8.23
CA VAL A 69 3.82 -11.86 9.10
C VAL A 69 5.02 -12.62 9.68
N ALA A 70 4.80 -13.82 10.20
CA ALA A 70 5.87 -14.67 10.72
C ALA A 70 6.91 -15.03 9.64
N MET A 71 6.46 -15.38 8.44
CA MET A 71 7.34 -15.68 7.31
C MET A 71 8.12 -14.46 6.84
N ALA A 72 7.52 -13.28 6.84
CA ALA A 72 8.22 -12.03 6.50
C ALA A 72 9.29 -11.65 7.54
N ALA A 73 9.05 -11.97 8.81
CA ALA A 73 10.00 -11.74 9.89
C ALA A 73 11.14 -12.78 9.93
N PHE A 74 10.92 -13.95 9.35
CA PHE A 74 11.91 -15.01 9.35
C PHE A 74 13.19 -14.58 8.63
N GLY A 75 14.33 -14.72 9.31
CA GLY A 75 15.63 -14.30 8.79
C GLY A 75 15.93 -12.79 8.92
N GLN A 76 15.00 -12.01 9.48
CA GLN A 76 15.27 -10.61 9.83
C GLN A 76 16.11 -10.51 11.12
N THR A 77 16.91 -9.48 11.22
CA THR A 77 17.64 -9.19 12.48
C THR A 77 16.64 -8.61 13.49
N PRO A 78 16.55 -9.19 14.71
CA PRO A 78 15.71 -8.63 15.75
C PRO A 78 16.14 -7.21 16.12
N ALA A 79 15.18 -6.34 16.39
CA ALA A 79 15.39 -5.00 16.90
C ALA A 79 14.74 -4.85 18.29
N PRO A 80 15.18 -3.89 19.11
CA PRO A 80 14.53 -3.58 20.38
C PRO A 80 13.05 -3.23 20.19
N ALA A 81 12.19 -3.67 21.11
CA ALA A 81 10.74 -3.44 21.01
C ALA A 81 10.39 -1.95 20.98
N GLU A 82 11.19 -1.11 21.59
CA GLU A 82 11.01 0.35 21.62
C GLU A 82 11.18 1.01 20.25
N GLU A 83 11.85 0.35 19.31
CA GLU A 83 12.02 0.82 17.93
C GLU A 83 10.83 0.47 17.04
N LEU A 84 9.95 -0.43 17.51
CA LEU A 84 8.75 -0.81 16.77
C LEU A 84 7.66 0.24 16.94
N LEU A 85 7.64 1.20 16.05
CA LEU A 85 6.67 2.30 16.04
C LEU A 85 5.68 2.15 14.87
N PRO A 86 4.40 2.53 15.08
CA PRO A 86 3.43 2.59 13.98
C PRO A 86 3.85 3.65 12.96
N VAL A 87 3.64 3.35 11.68
CA VAL A 87 3.82 4.31 10.58
C VAL A 87 2.45 4.81 10.15
N TYR A 88 2.16 6.08 10.42
CA TYR A 88 0.90 6.72 10.03
C TYR A 88 1.07 7.39 8.66
N LEU A 89 0.49 6.80 7.63
CA LEU A 89 0.54 7.33 6.26
C LEU A 89 -0.62 8.29 5.95
N ARG A 90 -1.65 8.29 6.78
CA ARG A 90 -2.81 9.19 6.69
C ARG A 90 -3.13 9.74 8.07
N LEU A 91 -3.63 10.97 8.08
CA LEU A 91 -4.27 11.53 9.27
C LEU A 91 -5.50 10.68 9.65
N SER A 92 -5.75 10.52 10.94
CA SER A 92 -6.98 9.89 11.42
C SER A 92 -8.22 10.63 10.90
N GLN A 93 -9.36 9.96 10.85
CA GLN A 93 -10.61 10.61 10.43
C GLN A 93 -10.92 11.84 11.29
N ALA A 94 -10.78 11.72 12.61
CA ALA A 94 -11.02 12.82 13.54
C ALA A 94 -10.10 14.04 13.27
N GLU A 95 -8.87 13.79 12.91
CA GLU A 95 -7.90 14.84 12.59
C GLU A 95 -8.18 15.52 11.25
N ARG A 96 -8.62 14.75 10.25
CA ARG A 96 -9.08 15.30 8.97
C ARG A 96 -10.34 16.16 9.13
N GLU A 97 -11.31 15.70 9.91
CA GLU A 97 -12.53 16.45 10.22
C GLU A 97 -12.24 17.74 10.99
N ARG A 98 -11.30 17.67 11.95
CA ARG A 98 -10.83 18.86 12.69
C ARG A 98 -10.18 19.87 11.76
N GLN A 99 -9.29 19.44 10.88
CA GLN A 99 -8.65 20.34 9.91
C GLN A 99 -9.65 20.96 8.94
N ALA A 100 -10.61 20.18 8.44
CA ALA A 100 -11.67 20.69 7.56
C ALA A 100 -12.53 21.75 8.26
N ARG A 101 -12.85 21.55 9.55
CA ARG A 101 -13.60 22.52 10.35
C ARG A 101 -12.82 23.82 10.56
N LEU A 102 -11.54 23.71 10.95
CA LEU A 102 -10.67 24.89 11.13
C LEU A 102 -10.50 25.67 9.82
N ALA A 103 -10.35 24.99 8.69
CA ALA A 103 -10.27 25.65 7.39
C ALA A 103 -11.58 26.37 7.01
N ALA A 104 -12.75 25.79 7.33
CA ALA A 104 -14.04 26.40 7.09
C ALA A 104 -14.31 27.62 8.00
N GLU A 105 -13.78 27.63 9.21
CA GLU A 105 -13.85 28.75 10.13
C GLU A 105 -12.94 29.93 9.68
N ALA A 106 -11.71 29.59 9.24
CA ALA A 106 -10.75 30.59 8.74
C ALA A 106 -11.19 31.26 7.42
N GLY A 107 -11.99 30.58 6.60
CA GLY A 107 -12.54 31.15 5.36
C GLY A 107 -13.78 32.05 5.53
N LYS A 108 -14.26 32.25 6.76
CA LYS A 108 -15.42 33.12 7.08
C LYS A 108 -15.02 34.52 7.51
N ASP A 109 -13.77 34.78 7.69
CA ASP A 109 -13.21 36.13 7.93
C ASP A 109 -12.72 36.73 6.58
#